data_a4a7b4f0d734c2d96c00d9e1c5004c30
#
_entry.id   a4a7b4f0d734c2d96c00d9e1c5004c30
#
_cell.length_a   1.000
_cell.length_b   1.000
_cell.length_c   1.000
_cell.angle_alpha   90.00
_cell.angle_beta   90.00
_cell.angle_gamma   90.00
#
_symmetry.space_group_name_H-M   'P 1'
#
loop_
_entity.id
_entity.type
_entity.pdbx_description
1 polymer ?
#
loop_
_entity_poly.entity_id
_entity_poly.type
_entity_poly.pdbx_seq_one_letter_code
_entity_poly.pdbx_strand_id
1 'polypeptide(L)'
;SAPFRKISSIIKKPFVTFYEKHHSDITKMTNVLNKYSLIFHAVGSMLIELFIESFSRHSAVAGIAFMVESPLVFLYNSLLIFMTLMVVYLFRRRAVLRLAISAIWIYGGYMNGTVLGNRVTPFTAQDIKLLEDLADILDKYMSPDKLLMNVLLVVGVLAILYLLWKKGPKYQGKIHYVRNAIGFLAVIAIFAGSTVLALENRVISSYFGNIAFAYQDYGFPYCFSCTLVGTGMNKPYGYDEEYIGELTAWEEEIPEQLPNIIFVQLESFFDVQTVEYLRCSEDPIPYFRSLMEEYSSGAFKVPSVGAGTANTEFETISGMNMRYFGPGEYPHKTIMKKTTCDSIPYALKEIGYNTHAIHNNKATFYSRVDVFPNLGFETYTSKEYMDISNQTPNGWLKDDVLVGAVMDCLESTEGQDYVFTISVQGHGDYPSEKLIENPLITVDGSPTEAKNN
;
A
#
# COMPACT_ATOMS: atom_id res chain seq x y z
N SER A 1 -12.15 -5.53 -36.40
CA SER A 1 -13.06 -6.69 -36.45
C SER A 1 -14.51 -6.23 -36.23
N ALA A 2 -15.48 -6.92 -36.84
CA ALA A 2 -16.90 -6.56 -36.87
C ALA A 2 -17.57 -6.35 -35.48
N PRO A 3 -17.26 -7.11 -34.42
CA PRO A 3 -17.89 -6.91 -33.11
C PRO A 3 -17.53 -5.58 -32.47
N PHE A 4 -16.31 -5.10 -32.59
CA PHE A 4 -15.88 -3.78 -32.04
C PHE A 4 -16.61 -2.61 -32.72
N ARG A 5 -16.92 -2.70 -34.02
CA ARG A 5 -17.71 -1.67 -34.72
C ARG A 5 -19.16 -1.66 -34.26
N LYS A 6 -19.73 -2.80 -33.93
CA LYS A 6 -21.12 -2.94 -33.48
C LYS A 6 -21.29 -2.39 -32.04
N ILE A 7 -20.40 -2.70 -31.12
CA ILE A 7 -20.38 -2.16 -29.75
C ILE A 7 -20.14 -0.64 -29.78
N SER A 8 -19.21 -0.15 -30.60
CA SER A 8 -18.97 1.27 -30.82
C SER A 8 -20.20 2.00 -31.33
N SER A 9 -21.02 1.37 -32.19
CA SER A 9 -22.26 1.98 -32.72
C SER A 9 -23.39 2.04 -31.69
N ILE A 10 -23.49 1.06 -30.80
CA ILE A 10 -24.52 0.99 -29.74
C ILE A 10 -24.30 2.10 -28.71
N ILE A 11 -23.05 2.35 -28.27
CA ILE A 11 -22.72 3.41 -27.31
C ILE A 11 -22.70 4.79 -27.99
N LYS A 12 -22.27 4.89 -29.22
CA LYS A 12 -22.08 6.14 -29.93
C LYS A 12 -23.38 6.81 -30.38
N LYS A 13 -24.37 6.03 -30.82
CA LYS A 13 -25.66 6.57 -31.28
C LYS A 13 -26.45 7.36 -30.21
N PRO A 14 -26.72 6.78 -29.02
CA PRO A 14 -27.50 7.52 -28.00
C PRO A 14 -26.77 8.78 -27.52
N PHE A 15 -25.46 8.74 -27.34
CA PHE A 15 -24.68 9.89 -26.90
C PHE A 15 -24.65 11.01 -27.96
N VAL A 16 -24.43 10.67 -29.23
CA VAL A 16 -24.43 11.65 -30.33
C VAL A 16 -25.83 12.28 -30.50
N THR A 17 -26.87 11.46 -30.46
CA THR A 17 -28.27 11.97 -30.54
C THR A 17 -28.61 12.86 -29.35
N PHE A 18 -28.22 12.48 -28.13
CA PHE A 18 -28.42 13.32 -26.95
C PHE A 18 -27.63 14.62 -27.05
N TYR A 19 -26.37 14.59 -27.47
CA TYR A 19 -25.52 15.76 -27.63
C TYR A 19 -26.11 16.73 -28.70
N GLU A 20 -26.52 16.21 -29.86
CA GLU A 20 -27.12 17.02 -30.93
C GLU A 20 -28.42 17.64 -30.49
N LYS A 21 -29.28 16.92 -29.78
CA LYS A 21 -30.56 17.43 -29.24
C LYS A 21 -30.36 18.55 -28.22
N HIS A 22 -29.33 18.45 -27.36
CA HIS A 22 -29.07 19.38 -26.26
C HIS A 22 -27.87 20.31 -26.50
N HIS A 23 -27.35 20.38 -27.71
CA HIS A 23 -26.13 21.12 -28.04
C HIS A 23 -26.18 22.60 -27.58
N SER A 24 -27.34 23.30 -27.75
CA SER A 24 -27.50 24.68 -27.32
C SER A 24 -27.34 24.83 -25.80
N ASP A 25 -27.98 23.93 -25.02
CA ASP A 25 -27.99 24.01 -23.57
C ASP A 25 -26.65 23.62 -23.00
N ILE A 26 -26.00 22.59 -23.58
CA ILE A 26 -24.64 22.18 -23.23
C ILE A 26 -23.65 23.32 -23.49
N THR A 27 -23.84 24.05 -24.61
CA THR A 27 -22.98 25.20 -24.95
C THR A 27 -23.17 26.34 -23.97
N LYS A 28 -24.41 26.67 -23.61
CA LYS A 28 -24.74 27.71 -22.62
C LYS A 28 -24.14 27.36 -21.26
N MET A 29 -24.36 26.12 -20.78
CA MET A 29 -23.82 25.64 -19.52
C MET A 29 -22.28 25.67 -19.52
N THR A 30 -21.65 25.26 -20.61
CA THR A 30 -20.17 25.28 -20.75
C THR A 30 -19.64 26.73 -20.71
N ASN A 31 -20.34 27.69 -21.28
CA ASN A 31 -19.97 29.10 -21.23
C ASN A 31 -20.07 29.67 -19.82
N VAL A 32 -21.12 29.33 -19.06
CA VAL A 32 -21.25 29.69 -17.64
C VAL A 32 -20.14 29.07 -16.80
N LEU A 33 -19.88 27.78 -16.97
CA LEU A 33 -18.78 27.08 -16.31
C LEU A 33 -17.39 27.68 -16.63
N ASN A 34 -17.20 28.16 -17.86
CA ASN A 34 -15.96 28.81 -18.25
C ASN A 34 -15.83 30.23 -17.69
N LYS A 35 -16.94 30.96 -17.58
CA LYS A 35 -16.98 32.33 -17.03
C LYS A 35 -16.67 32.34 -15.53
N TYR A 36 -17.25 31.42 -14.78
CA TYR A 36 -17.07 31.30 -13.32
C TYR A 36 -16.14 30.14 -12.93
N SER A 37 -15.24 29.81 -13.81
CA SER A 37 -14.45 28.54 -13.74
C SER A 37 -13.67 28.38 -12.44
N LEU A 38 -13.08 29.44 -11.87
CA LEU A 38 -12.35 29.38 -10.61
C LEU A 38 -13.26 28.99 -9.43
N ILE A 39 -14.47 29.59 -9.36
CA ILE A 39 -15.45 29.26 -8.33
C ILE A 39 -15.91 27.82 -8.47
N PHE A 40 -16.21 27.38 -9.70
CA PHE A 40 -16.59 25.99 -9.96
C PHE A 40 -15.48 24.99 -9.63
N HIS A 41 -14.21 25.35 -9.88
CA HIS A 41 -13.10 24.49 -9.49
C HIS A 41 -12.93 24.46 -7.95
N ALA A 42 -13.10 25.58 -7.27
CA ALA A 42 -13.01 25.64 -5.82
C ALA A 42 -14.12 24.81 -5.14
N VAL A 43 -15.38 25.05 -5.54
CA VAL A 43 -16.51 24.25 -5.02
C VAL A 43 -16.40 22.79 -5.46
N GLY A 44 -16.02 22.55 -6.72
CA GLY A 44 -15.84 21.21 -7.27
C GLY A 44 -14.77 20.42 -6.55
N SER A 45 -13.63 21.04 -6.18
CA SER A 45 -12.57 20.36 -5.41
C SER A 45 -13.04 19.99 -4.00
N MET A 46 -13.82 20.84 -3.33
CA MET A 46 -14.42 20.52 -2.03
C MET A 46 -15.43 19.35 -2.13
N LEU A 47 -16.24 19.31 -3.19
CA LEU A 47 -17.16 18.21 -3.44
C LEU A 47 -16.41 16.91 -3.75
N ILE A 48 -15.35 16.97 -4.56
CA ILE A 48 -14.51 15.80 -4.87
C ILE A 48 -13.88 15.27 -3.59
N GLU A 49 -13.33 16.15 -2.74
CA GLU A 49 -12.77 15.75 -1.45
C GLU A 49 -13.82 15.08 -0.56
N LEU A 50 -15.02 15.65 -0.47
CA LEU A 50 -16.11 15.05 0.30
C LEU A 50 -16.48 13.65 -0.22
N PHE A 51 -16.51 13.45 -1.55
CA PHE A 51 -16.74 12.13 -2.14
C PHE A 51 -15.59 11.15 -1.81
N ILE A 52 -14.35 11.59 -1.93
CA ILE A 52 -13.16 10.80 -1.61
C ILE A 52 -13.25 10.30 -0.17
N GLU A 53 -13.47 11.20 0.79
CA GLU A 53 -13.53 10.84 2.20
C GLU A 53 -14.76 9.98 2.53
N SER A 54 -15.88 10.21 1.85
CA SER A 54 -17.07 9.36 1.99
C SER A 54 -16.82 7.93 1.53
N PHE A 55 -16.11 7.72 0.41
CA PHE A 55 -15.72 6.40 -0.06
C PHE A 55 -14.68 5.76 0.84
N SER A 56 -13.62 6.49 1.20
CA SER A 56 -12.55 6.02 2.05
C SER A 56 -13.03 5.55 3.43
N ARG A 57 -14.05 6.21 3.97
CA ARG A 57 -14.64 5.92 5.30
C ARG A 57 -15.89 5.05 5.22
N HIS A 58 -16.25 4.54 4.03
CA HIS A 58 -17.47 3.75 3.78
C HIS A 58 -18.78 4.40 4.26
N SER A 59 -18.80 5.73 4.45
CA SER A 59 -19.94 6.46 4.98
C SER A 59 -19.93 7.92 4.57
N ALA A 60 -21.03 8.37 3.96
CA ALA A 60 -21.22 9.78 3.67
C ALA A 60 -21.27 10.64 4.94
N VAL A 61 -21.82 10.10 6.03
CA VAL A 61 -21.88 10.79 7.34
C VAL A 61 -20.47 10.96 7.88
N ALA A 62 -19.61 9.93 7.81
CA ALA A 62 -18.23 10.01 8.25
C ALA A 62 -17.39 10.97 7.39
N GLY A 63 -17.66 11.07 6.08
CA GLY A 63 -17.03 12.08 5.22
C GLY A 63 -17.43 13.52 5.61
N ILE A 64 -18.69 13.76 5.95
CA ILE A 64 -19.16 15.04 6.46
C ILE A 64 -18.57 15.33 7.86
N ALA A 65 -18.49 14.33 8.73
CA ALA A 65 -17.87 14.47 10.05
C ALA A 65 -16.41 14.92 9.92
N PHE A 66 -15.63 14.27 9.04
CA PHE A 66 -14.24 14.68 8.76
C PHE A 66 -14.14 16.14 8.30
N MET A 67 -15.03 16.60 7.42
CA MET A 67 -15.05 17.98 6.97
C MET A 67 -15.30 18.97 8.13
N VAL A 68 -16.15 18.59 9.11
CA VAL A 68 -16.54 19.45 10.25
C VAL A 68 -15.51 19.40 11.38
N GLU A 69 -14.98 18.22 11.67
CA GLU A 69 -14.04 17.98 12.77
C GLU A 69 -12.61 18.40 12.42
N SER A 70 -12.22 18.24 11.13
CA SER A 70 -10.89 18.58 10.61
C SER A 70 -10.93 19.55 9.43
N PRO A 71 -11.53 20.76 9.61
CA PRO A 71 -11.83 21.68 8.49
C PRO A 71 -10.57 22.19 7.78
N LEU A 72 -9.46 22.39 8.50
CA LEU A 72 -8.21 22.85 7.90
C LEU A 72 -7.57 21.76 7.03
N VAL A 73 -7.63 20.52 7.45
CA VAL A 73 -7.15 19.36 6.66
C VAL A 73 -8.02 19.18 5.42
N PHE A 74 -9.34 19.24 5.58
CA PHE A 74 -10.29 19.15 4.46
C PHE A 74 -10.05 20.25 3.42
N LEU A 75 -9.85 21.50 3.86
CA LEU A 75 -9.55 22.62 2.96
C LEU A 75 -8.18 22.48 2.29
N TYR A 76 -7.18 21.96 3.00
CA TYR A 76 -5.86 21.68 2.45
C TYR A 76 -5.93 20.63 1.34
N ASN A 77 -6.61 19.51 1.57
CA ASN A 77 -6.86 18.48 0.56
C ASN A 77 -7.65 19.03 -0.64
N SER A 78 -8.68 19.83 -0.38
CA SER A 78 -9.43 20.52 -1.43
C SER A 78 -8.53 21.45 -2.24
N LEU A 79 -7.59 22.15 -1.63
CA LEU A 79 -6.61 23.01 -2.33
C LEU A 79 -5.65 22.19 -3.20
N LEU A 80 -5.23 21.01 -2.74
CA LEU A 80 -4.42 20.07 -3.53
C LEU A 80 -5.16 19.63 -4.80
N ILE A 81 -6.42 19.23 -4.67
CA ILE A 81 -7.28 18.86 -5.80
C ILE A 81 -7.49 20.06 -6.73
N PHE A 82 -7.80 21.24 -6.16
CA PHE A 82 -7.94 22.49 -6.90
C PHE A 82 -6.69 22.80 -7.73
N MET A 83 -5.50 22.67 -7.16
CA MET A 83 -4.23 22.90 -7.85
C MET A 83 -4.12 22.01 -9.10
N THR A 84 -4.49 20.73 -9.01
CA THR A 84 -4.46 19.83 -10.17
C THR A 84 -5.46 20.26 -11.26
N LEU A 85 -6.63 20.77 -10.88
CA LEU A 85 -7.64 21.28 -11.81
C LEU A 85 -7.19 22.55 -12.55
N MET A 86 -6.25 23.32 -12.03
CA MET A 86 -5.74 24.54 -12.68
C MET A 86 -5.04 24.26 -14.02
N VAL A 87 -4.51 23.07 -14.24
CA VAL A 87 -3.94 22.62 -15.53
C VAL A 87 -4.93 22.80 -16.69
N VAL A 88 -6.22 22.70 -16.42
CA VAL A 88 -7.31 22.83 -17.43
C VAL A 88 -7.24 24.13 -18.22
N TYR A 89 -6.73 25.23 -17.63
CA TYR A 89 -6.66 26.54 -18.28
C TYR A 89 -5.63 26.61 -19.42
N LEU A 90 -4.73 25.66 -19.51
CA LEU A 90 -3.73 25.57 -20.58
C LEU A 90 -4.29 24.90 -21.85
N PHE A 91 -5.51 24.35 -21.79
CA PHE A 91 -6.08 23.55 -22.86
C PHE A 91 -7.45 24.07 -23.33
N ARG A 92 -7.76 23.78 -24.60
CA ARG A 92 -9.08 24.09 -25.18
C ARG A 92 -10.17 23.08 -24.80
N ARG A 93 -9.78 21.81 -24.53
CA ARG A 93 -10.71 20.72 -24.18
C ARG A 93 -10.93 20.62 -22.66
N ARG A 94 -11.33 21.75 -22.07
CA ARG A 94 -11.45 21.90 -20.61
C ARG A 94 -12.41 20.91 -19.95
N ALA A 95 -13.52 20.58 -20.61
CA ALA A 95 -14.51 19.63 -20.09
C ALA A 95 -13.93 18.22 -19.93
N VAL A 96 -13.14 17.77 -20.92
CA VAL A 96 -12.48 16.46 -20.86
C VAL A 96 -11.49 16.39 -19.71
N LEU A 97 -10.63 17.42 -19.56
CA LEU A 97 -9.61 17.45 -18.51
C LEU A 97 -10.21 17.58 -17.11
N ARG A 98 -11.29 18.40 -16.96
CA ARG A 98 -12.03 18.44 -15.68
C ARG A 98 -12.54 17.07 -15.29
N LEU A 99 -13.21 16.39 -16.23
CA LEU A 99 -13.73 15.05 -15.96
C LEU A 99 -12.61 14.05 -15.69
N ALA A 100 -11.51 14.07 -16.46
CA ALA A 100 -10.41 13.16 -16.29
C ALA A 100 -9.73 13.32 -14.92
N ILE A 101 -9.40 14.56 -14.52
CA ILE A 101 -8.76 14.86 -13.23
C ILE A 101 -9.71 14.49 -12.07
N SER A 102 -10.99 14.88 -12.17
CA SER A 102 -11.98 14.52 -11.17
C SER A 102 -12.17 13.01 -11.04
N ALA A 103 -12.21 12.29 -12.17
CA ALA A 103 -12.34 10.84 -12.18
C ALA A 103 -11.13 10.14 -11.54
N ILE A 104 -9.91 10.63 -11.79
CA ILE A 104 -8.69 10.08 -11.15
C ILE A 104 -8.78 10.22 -9.63
N TRP A 105 -9.11 11.39 -9.12
CA TRP A 105 -9.23 11.63 -7.68
C TRP A 105 -10.33 10.80 -7.03
N ILE A 106 -11.54 10.81 -7.60
CA ILE A 106 -12.69 10.05 -7.08
C ILE A 106 -12.42 8.56 -7.15
N TYR A 107 -11.81 8.07 -8.23
CA TYR A 107 -11.43 6.65 -8.36
C TYR A 107 -10.36 6.27 -7.35
N GLY A 108 -9.38 7.14 -7.08
CA GLY A 108 -8.39 6.93 -6.02
C GLY A 108 -9.05 6.75 -4.64
N GLY A 109 -9.98 7.63 -4.28
CA GLY A 109 -10.75 7.50 -3.03
C GLY A 109 -11.62 6.24 -2.97
N TYR A 110 -12.26 5.88 -4.08
CA TYR A 110 -13.02 4.64 -4.21
C TYR A 110 -12.12 3.40 -4.03
N MET A 111 -10.94 3.39 -4.66
CA MET A 111 -9.96 2.31 -4.49
C MET A 111 -9.45 2.23 -3.06
N ASN A 112 -9.19 3.37 -2.41
CA ASN A 112 -8.81 3.40 -1.00
C ASN A 112 -9.88 2.74 -0.11
N GLY A 113 -11.16 3.10 -0.29
CA GLY A 113 -12.26 2.44 0.42
C GLY A 113 -12.31 0.95 0.13
N THR A 114 -12.19 0.52 -1.14
CA THR A 114 -12.19 -0.90 -1.51
C THR A 114 -11.05 -1.66 -0.80
N VAL A 115 -9.86 -1.09 -0.76
CA VAL A 115 -8.69 -1.68 -0.09
C VAL A 115 -8.89 -1.77 1.41
N LEU A 116 -9.37 -0.69 2.05
CA LEU A 116 -9.65 -0.66 3.49
C LEU A 116 -10.79 -1.60 3.93
N GLY A 117 -11.65 -2.01 3.00
CA GLY A 117 -12.64 -3.06 3.24
C GLY A 117 -12.06 -4.47 3.35
N ASN A 118 -10.80 -4.67 2.93
CA ASN A 118 -10.14 -5.98 2.89
C ASN A 118 -8.85 -6.04 3.72
N ARG A 119 -8.24 -4.90 4.05
CA ARG A 119 -7.04 -4.82 4.89
C ARG A 119 -7.01 -3.52 5.70
N VAL A 120 -6.20 -3.47 6.75
CA VAL A 120 -6.06 -2.28 7.62
C VAL A 120 -5.28 -1.15 6.93
N THR A 121 -4.31 -1.49 6.08
CA THR A 121 -3.47 -0.48 5.41
C THR A 121 -4.18 0.14 4.21
N PRO A 122 -4.15 1.48 4.07
CA PRO A 122 -4.81 2.20 2.98
C PRO A 122 -4.15 1.97 1.62
N PHE A 123 -4.82 2.43 0.56
CA PHE A 123 -4.28 2.44 -0.80
C PHE A 123 -3.19 3.49 -0.96
N THR A 124 -2.00 3.07 -1.37
CA THR A 124 -0.80 3.90 -1.53
C THR A 124 -0.29 3.88 -2.97
N ALA A 125 0.64 4.79 -3.29
CA ALA A 125 1.32 4.76 -4.58
C ALA A 125 2.14 3.48 -4.80
N GLN A 126 2.55 2.80 -3.73
CA GLN A 126 3.27 1.53 -3.83
C GLN A 126 2.35 0.41 -4.36
N ASP A 127 1.06 0.44 -4.02
CA ASP A 127 0.10 -0.53 -4.57
C ASP A 127 -0.01 -0.42 -6.10
N ILE A 128 0.24 0.76 -6.67
CA ILE A 128 0.29 0.93 -8.13
C ILE A 128 1.51 0.21 -8.73
N LYS A 129 2.64 0.18 -8.03
CA LYS A 129 3.85 -0.55 -8.45
C LYS A 129 3.66 -2.07 -8.34
N LEU A 130 2.75 -2.52 -7.47
CA LEU A 130 2.37 -3.93 -7.32
C LEU A 130 1.48 -4.44 -8.45
N LEU A 131 1.08 -3.60 -9.42
CA LEU A 131 0.29 -4.04 -10.58
C LEU A 131 1.00 -5.12 -11.41
N GLU A 132 2.31 -5.27 -11.28
CA GLU A 132 3.08 -6.37 -11.88
C GLU A 132 2.72 -7.73 -11.25
N ASP A 133 2.40 -7.74 -9.94
CA ASP A 133 1.96 -8.92 -9.18
C ASP A 133 0.41 -9.04 -9.15
N LEU A 134 -0.30 -8.19 -9.90
CA LEU A 134 -1.75 -8.02 -9.82
C LEU A 134 -2.53 -9.32 -10.07
N ALA A 135 -2.04 -10.15 -11.00
CA ALA A 135 -2.70 -11.41 -11.34
C ALA A 135 -2.77 -12.39 -10.15
N ASP A 136 -1.74 -12.38 -9.28
CA ASP A 136 -1.65 -13.23 -8.09
C ASP A 136 -2.41 -12.67 -6.87
N ILE A 137 -2.78 -11.39 -6.93
CA ILE A 137 -3.37 -10.65 -5.80
C ILE A 137 -4.85 -10.37 -6.01
N LEU A 138 -5.31 -10.21 -7.26
CA LEU A 138 -6.69 -9.82 -7.59
C LEU A 138 -7.73 -10.77 -7.01
N ASP A 139 -7.48 -12.07 -7.08
CA ASP A 139 -8.42 -13.08 -6.58
C ASP A 139 -8.64 -13.01 -5.07
N LYS A 140 -7.66 -12.42 -4.34
CA LYS A 140 -7.71 -12.28 -2.88
C LYS A 140 -8.37 -10.98 -2.41
N TYR A 141 -8.36 -9.93 -3.24
CA TYR A 141 -8.89 -8.61 -2.85
C TYR A 141 -10.23 -8.27 -3.48
N MET A 142 -10.63 -8.95 -4.55
CA MET A 142 -11.90 -8.68 -5.23
C MET A 142 -12.53 -9.97 -5.74
N SER A 143 -13.79 -10.18 -5.40
CA SER A 143 -14.61 -11.19 -6.06
C SER A 143 -14.74 -10.90 -7.56
N PRO A 144 -14.88 -11.93 -8.43
CA PRO A 144 -14.93 -11.77 -9.88
C PRO A 144 -16.00 -10.77 -10.37
N ASP A 145 -17.12 -10.69 -9.68
CA ASP A 145 -18.21 -9.73 -9.95
C ASP A 145 -17.79 -8.28 -9.66
N LYS A 146 -17.11 -8.03 -8.54
CA LYS A 146 -16.58 -6.70 -8.18
C LYS A 146 -15.48 -6.28 -9.16
N LEU A 147 -14.61 -7.21 -9.56
CA LEU A 147 -13.57 -6.97 -10.56
C LEU A 147 -14.19 -6.58 -11.90
N LEU A 148 -15.19 -7.34 -12.37
CA LEU A 148 -15.91 -7.03 -13.60
C LEU A 148 -16.57 -5.66 -13.53
N MET A 149 -17.21 -5.32 -12.42
CA MET A 149 -17.84 -4.01 -12.20
C MET A 149 -16.81 -2.87 -12.28
N ASN A 150 -15.62 -3.03 -11.68
CA ASN A 150 -14.53 -2.05 -11.76
C ASN A 150 -14.02 -1.86 -13.19
N VAL A 151 -13.81 -2.95 -13.92
CA VAL A 151 -13.39 -2.90 -15.34
C VAL A 151 -14.45 -2.16 -16.17
N LEU A 152 -15.73 -2.47 -15.99
CA LEU A 152 -16.83 -1.79 -16.70
C LEU A 152 -16.90 -0.31 -16.36
N LEU A 153 -16.68 0.08 -15.10
CA LEU A 153 -16.63 1.47 -14.67
C LEU A 153 -15.49 2.22 -15.35
N VAL A 154 -14.26 1.67 -15.33
CA VAL A 154 -13.10 2.29 -15.98
C VAL A 154 -13.31 2.41 -17.49
N VAL A 155 -13.78 1.34 -18.15
CA VAL A 155 -14.10 1.35 -19.59
C VAL A 155 -15.19 2.37 -19.91
N GLY A 156 -16.22 2.48 -19.06
CA GLY A 156 -17.28 3.48 -19.20
C GLY A 156 -16.75 4.91 -19.12
N VAL A 157 -15.92 5.21 -18.12
CA VAL A 157 -15.28 6.53 -17.98
C VAL A 157 -14.40 6.85 -19.19
N LEU A 158 -13.55 5.91 -19.62
CA LEU A 158 -12.71 6.08 -20.81
C LEU A 158 -13.53 6.30 -22.07
N ALA A 159 -14.65 5.59 -22.24
CA ALA A 159 -15.56 5.79 -23.35
C ALA A 159 -16.19 7.19 -23.33
N ILE A 160 -16.65 7.68 -22.18
CA ILE A 160 -17.19 9.03 -22.01
C ILE A 160 -16.09 10.07 -22.32
N LEU A 161 -14.88 9.91 -21.79
CA LEU A 161 -13.75 10.80 -22.07
C LEU A 161 -13.44 10.83 -23.59
N TYR A 162 -13.41 9.68 -24.25
CA TYR A 162 -13.20 9.59 -25.69
C TYR A 162 -14.30 10.31 -26.49
N LEU A 163 -15.58 10.12 -26.11
CA LEU A 163 -16.71 10.78 -26.76
C LEU A 163 -16.66 12.30 -26.54
N LEU A 164 -16.37 12.75 -25.33
CA LEU A 164 -16.16 14.17 -25.02
C LEU A 164 -14.95 14.75 -25.78
N TRP A 165 -13.88 13.96 -25.92
CA TRP A 165 -12.74 14.37 -26.75
C TRP A 165 -13.11 14.57 -28.20
N LYS A 166 -13.89 13.67 -28.79
CA LYS A 166 -14.30 13.73 -30.20
C LYS A 166 -15.38 14.78 -30.45
N LYS A 167 -16.41 14.84 -29.61
CA LYS A 167 -17.66 15.59 -29.86
C LYS A 167 -17.92 16.72 -28.84
N GLY A 168 -17.23 16.68 -27.66
CA GLY A 168 -17.46 17.62 -26.57
C GLY A 168 -17.09 19.07 -26.91
N PRO A 169 -17.65 20.03 -26.13
CA PRO A 169 -17.43 21.46 -26.34
C PRO A 169 -15.97 21.85 -26.10
N LYS A 170 -15.44 22.69 -26.99
CA LYS A 170 -14.13 23.29 -26.89
C LYS A 170 -14.26 24.73 -26.41
N TYR A 171 -13.34 25.18 -25.58
CA TYR A 171 -13.23 26.57 -25.21
C TYR A 171 -12.94 27.43 -26.44
N GLN A 172 -13.85 28.38 -26.73
CA GLN A 172 -13.77 29.21 -27.94
C GLN A 172 -12.98 30.50 -27.74
N GLY A 173 -12.71 30.90 -26.48
CA GLY A 173 -11.95 32.09 -26.16
C GLY A 173 -10.46 31.97 -26.48
N LYS A 174 -9.77 33.12 -26.48
CA LYS A 174 -8.29 33.17 -26.59
C LYS A 174 -7.65 32.60 -25.31
N ILE A 175 -6.74 31.66 -25.48
CA ILE A 175 -5.95 31.15 -24.34
C ILE A 175 -4.76 32.09 -24.15
N HIS A 176 -4.70 32.72 -22.99
CA HIS A 176 -3.56 33.57 -22.59
C HIS A 176 -2.56 32.71 -21.81
N TYR A 177 -1.73 31.94 -22.54
CA TYR A 177 -0.82 30.95 -21.94
C TYR A 177 0.05 31.52 -20.83
N VAL A 178 0.71 32.67 -21.05
CA VAL A 178 1.59 33.29 -20.04
C VAL A 178 0.80 33.65 -18.78
N ARG A 179 -0.34 34.31 -18.91
CA ARG A 179 -1.18 34.67 -17.76
C ARG A 179 -1.68 33.44 -17.01
N ASN A 180 -2.10 32.40 -17.75
CA ASN A 180 -2.61 31.17 -17.16
C ASN A 180 -1.49 30.36 -16.49
N ALA A 181 -0.28 30.35 -17.08
CA ALA A 181 0.91 29.73 -16.47
C ALA A 181 1.31 30.46 -15.18
N ILE A 182 1.34 31.79 -15.20
CA ILE A 182 1.61 32.61 -13.99
C ILE A 182 0.55 32.31 -12.91
N GLY A 183 -0.73 32.25 -13.28
CA GLY A 183 -1.81 31.90 -12.35
C GLY A 183 -1.66 30.49 -11.78
N PHE A 184 -1.24 29.52 -12.58
CA PHE A 184 -0.96 28.16 -12.12
C PHE A 184 0.24 28.12 -11.18
N LEU A 185 1.34 28.78 -11.51
CA LEU A 185 2.52 28.90 -10.63
C LEU A 185 2.19 29.62 -9.32
N ALA A 186 1.32 30.64 -9.36
CA ALA A 186 0.86 31.29 -8.14
C ALA A 186 0.07 30.35 -7.22
N VAL A 187 -0.79 29.49 -7.79
CA VAL A 187 -1.50 28.46 -7.01
C VAL A 187 -0.54 27.43 -6.44
N ILE A 188 0.47 27.00 -7.19
CA ILE A 188 1.56 26.12 -6.67
C ILE A 188 2.28 26.80 -5.51
N ALA A 189 2.63 28.07 -5.63
CA ALA A 189 3.30 28.81 -4.56
C ALA A 189 2.42 28.96 -3.31
N ILE A 190 1.11 29.21 -3.48
CA ILE A 190 0.14 29.25 -2.38
C ILE A 190 0.06 27.87 -1.73
N PHE A 191 -0.03 26.80 -2.52
CA PHE A 191 -0.07 25.44 -2.00
C PHE A 191 1.20 25.10 -1.23
N ALA A 192 2.38 25.40 -1.76
CA ALA A 192 3.66 25.19 -1.07
C ALA A 192 3.74 25.98 0.23
N GLY A 193 3.35 27.26 0.24
CA GLY A 193 3.29 28.07 1.44
C GLY A 193 2.29 27.54 2.46
N SER A 194 1.09 27.09 2.01
CA SER A 194 0.11 26.45 2.89
C SER A 194 0.62 25.13 3.47
N THR A 195 1.43 24.37 2.70
CA THR A 195 2.05 23.14 3.19
C THR A 195 3.03 23.42 4.33
N VAL A 196 3.91 24.43 4.18
CA VAL A 196 4.85 24.83 5.24
C VAL A 196 4.08 25.25 6.49
N LEU A 197 3.09 26.12 6.36
CA LEU A 197 2.25 26.58 7.48
C LEU A 197 1.49 25.42 8.13
N ALA A 198 0.96 24.48 7.37
CA ALA A 198 0.23 23.33 7.88
C ALA A 198 1.15 22.37 8.65
N LEU A 199 2.39 22.18 8.21
CA LEU A 199 3.41 21.39 8.91
C LEU A 199 3.85 22.09 10.21
N GLU A 200 4.18 23.38 10.17
CA GLU A 200 4.59 24.16 11.33
C GLU A 200 3.52 24.19 12.44
N ASN A 201 2.25 24.31 12.03
CA ASN A 201 1.12 24.33 12.97
C ASN A 201 0.56 22.93 13.28
N ARG A 202 1.22 21.86 12.85
CA ARG A 202 0.82 20.46 13.06
C ARG A 202 -0.60 20.12 12.58
N VAL A 203 -1.08 20.83 11.57
CA VAL A 203 -2.34 20.50 10.87
C VAL A 203 -2.19 19.22 10.06
N ILE A 204 -0.99 19.02 9.47
CA ILE A 204 -0.55 17.81 8.80
C ILE A 204 0.82 17.39 9.32
N SER A 205 1.22 16.15 9.08
CA SER A 205 2.55 15.64 9.44
C SER A 205 3.28 15.12 8.22
N SER A 206 4.59 15.34 8.14
CA SER A 206 5.47 14.74 7.14
C SER A 206 5.88 13.31 7.49
N TYR A 207 5.73 12.91 8.74
CA TYR A 207 6.02 11.57 9.23
C TYR A 207 4.73 10.85 9.62
N PHE A 208 4.53 9.66 9.07
CA PHE A 208 3.40 8.80 9.33
C PHE A 208 3.85 7.62 10.19
N GLY A 209 3.74 7.75 11.51
CA GLY A 209 4.10 6.68 12.44
C GLY A 209 3.27 5.40 12.23
N ASN A 210 1.98 5.58 11.87
CA ASN A 210 1.11 4.54 11.37
C ASN A 210 0.34 5.11 10.17
N ILE A 211 0.50 4.48 9.01
CA ILE A 211 -0.08 4.97 7.76
C ILE A 211 -1.62 4.95 7.77
N ALA A 212 -2.24 3.97 8.45
CA ALA A 212 -3.70 3.88 8.53
C ALA A 212 -4.28 5.07 9.32
N PHE A 213 -3.68 5.39 10.46
CA PHE A 213 -4.07 6.56 11.24
C PHE A 213 -3.77 7.87 10.50
N ALA A 214 -2.64 7.95 9.79
CA ALA A 214 -2.35 9.14 8.99
C ALA A 214 -3.43 9.42 7.94
N TYR A 215 -3.95 8.38 7.26
CA TYR A 215 -5.05 8.55 6.30
C TYR A 215 -6.38 8.93 6.98
N GLN A 216 -6.61 8.48 8.21
CA GLN A 216 -7.77 8.90 9.01
C GLN A 216 -7.67 10.37 9.42
N ASP A 217 -6.48 10.81 9.84
CA ASP A 217 -6.25 12.15 10.39
C ASP A 217 -6.07 13.20 9.29
N TYR A 218 -5.35 12.86 8.20
CA TYR A 218 -4.92 13.83 7.18
C TYR A 218 -5.63 13.66 5.83
N GLY A 219 -6.47 12.64 5.67
CA GLY A 219 -7.24 12.36 4.46
C GLY A 219 -6.44 11.73 3.32
N PHE A 220 -7.16 11.15 2.37
CA PHE A 220 -6.58 10.40 1.25
C PHE A 220 -5.71 11.26 0.33
N PRO A 221 -6.14 12.46 -0.17
CA PRO A 221 -5.37 13.17 -1.18
C PRO A 221 -3.97 13.56 -0.71
N TYR A 222 -3.83 14.07 0.52
CA TYR A 222 -2.53 14.40 1.09
C TYR A 222 -1.66 13.16 1.26
N CYS A 223 -2.17 12.17 1.97
CA CYS A 223 -1.40 10.98 2.31
C CYS A 223 -0.96 10.19 1.06
N PHE A 224 -1.87 10.00 0.10
CA PHE A 224 -1.55 9.36 -1.17
C PHE A 224 -0.48 10.14 -1.95
N SER A 225 -0.58 11.48 -1.99
CA SER A 225 0.43 12.32 -2.64
C SER A 225 1.80 12.21 -1.98
N CYS A 226 1.86 12.11 -0.64
CA CYS A 226 3.10 11.84 0.08
C CYS A 226 3.72 10.50 -0.30
N THR A 227 2.90 9.43 -0.44
CA THR A 227 3.41 8.12 -0.88
C THR A 227 3.86 8.10 -2.33
N LEU A 228 3.37 9.04 -3.16
CA LEU A 228 3.77 9.15 -4.57
C LEU A 228 5.12 9.83 -4.74
N VAL A 229 5.42 10.86 -3.94
CA VAL A 229 6.64 11.68 -4.07
C VAL A 229 7.72 11.31 -3.05
N GLY A 230 7.34 10.83 -1.87
CA GLY A 230 8.26 10.43 -0.81
C GLY A 230 8.70 8.98 -1.02
N THR A 231 9.80 8.75 -1.73
CA THR A 231 10.36 7.42 -1.96
C THR A 231 11.84 7.40 -1.61
N GLY A 232 12.31 6.25 -1.11
CA GLY A 232 13.69 6.06 -0.72
C GLY A 232 14.05 6.74 0.59
N MET A 233 15.31 6.66 0.94
CA MET A 233 15.89 7.25 2.14
C MET A 233 16.70 8.48 1.78
N ASN A 234 16.46 9.57 2.48
CA ASN A 234 17.26 10.78 2.31
C ASN A 234 18.55 10.71 3.13
N LYS A 235 19.66 11.19 2.55
CA LYS A 235 20.92 11.34 3.29
C LYS A 235 20.67 12.25 4.50
N PRO A 236 20.98 11.81 5.73
CA PRO A 236 20.80 12.65 6.93
C PRO A 236 21.61 13.92 6.84
N TYR A 237 21.09 15.00 7.45
CA TYR A 237 21.86 16.24 7.55
C TYR A 237 23.09 16.01 8.43
N GLY A 238 24.26 16.44 7.95
CA GLY A 238 25.54 16.26 8.66
C GLY A 238 26.12 14.83 8.54
N TYR A 239 25.61 14.01 7.62
CA TYR A 239 26.23 12.71 7.34
C TYR A 239 27.66 12.91 6.85
N ASP A 240 28.60 12.31 7.58
CA ASP A 240 30.03 12.29 7.30
C ASP A 240 30.53 10.85 7.33
N GLU A 241 31.13 10.41 6.22
CA GLU A 241 31.64 9.04 6.07
C GLU A 241 32.82 8.76 7.00
N GLU A 242 33.68 9.78 7.27
CA GLU A 242 34.81 9.65 8.18
C GLU A 242 34.32 9.42 9.62
N TYR A 243 33.33 10.22 10.06
CA TYR A 243 32.72 10.06 11.38
C TYR A 243 32.01 8.70 11.55
N ILE A 244 31.32 8.22 10.51
CA ILE A 244 30.70 6.89 10.54
C ILE A 244 31.78 5.81 10.62
N GLY A 245 32.87 5.94 9.86
CA GLY A 245 34.01 5.02 9.93
C GLY A 245 34.65 4.94 11.32
N GLU A 246 34.76 6.06 12.02
CA GLU A 246 35.22 6.08 13.42
C GLU A 246 34.25 5.37 14.38
N LEU A 247 32.93 5.52 14.19
CA LEU A 247 31.92 4.88 15.01
C LEU A 247 31.84 3.36 14.80
N THR A 248 32.22 2.88 13.63
CA THR A 248 32.20 1.44 13.27
C THR A 248 33.54 0.74 13.39
N ALA A 249 34.61 1.46 13.74
CA ALA A 249 35.96 0.92 13.93
C ALA A 249 36.07 0.18 15.26
N TRP A 250 35.38 -0.92 15.41
CA TRP A 250 35.52 -1.81 16.57
C TRP A 250 36.31 -3.06 16.14
N GLU A 251 37.32 -3.44 16.89
CA GLU A 251 37.89 -4.74 16.80
C GLU A 251 37.26 -5.62 17.90
N GLU A 252 36.37 -6.52 17.51
CA GLU A 252 35.82 -7.54 18.38
C GLU A 252 36.61 -8.84 18.19
N GLU A 253 36.97 -9.50 19.29
CA GLU A 253 37.55 -10.86 19.23
C GLU A 253 36.44 -11.81 18.77
N ILE A 254 36.64 -12.49 17.64
CA ILE A 254 35.72 -13.53 17.15
C ILE A 254 35.90 -14.77 18.05
N PRO A 255 34.81 -15.30 18.65
CA PRO A 255 34.88 -16.51 19.46
C PRO A 255 35.45 -17.72 18.68
N GLU A 256 36.21 -18.55 19.33
CA GLU A 256 36.79 -19.79 18.71
C GLU A 256 35.69 -20.77 18.24
N GLN A 257 34.54 -20.77 18.90
CA GLN A 257 33.38 -21.60 18.54
C GLN A 257 32.16 -20.71 18.26
N LEU A 258 31.69 -20.80 17.06
CA LEU A 258 30.50 -20.09 16.60
C LEU A 258 29.32 -21.08 16.53
N PRO A 259 28.13 -20.75 17.06
CA PRO A 259 26.92 -21.56 16.91
C PRO A 259 26.27 -21.37 15.56
N ASN A 260 25.41 -22.29 15.12
CA ASN A 260 24.43 -22.00 14.08
C ASN A 260 23.41 -21.01 14.63
N ILE A 261 22.97 -20.07 13.78
CA ILE A 261 21.98 -19.06 14.13
C ILE A 261 20.72 -19.30 13.30
N ILE A 262 19.63 -19.66 13.96
CA ILE A 262 18.35 -19.87 13.30
C ILE A 262 17.40 -18.78 13.76
N PHE A 263 17.02 -17.90 12.83
CA PHE A 263 16.06 -16.85 13.08
C PHE A 263 14.69 -17.25 12.48
N VAL A 264 13.65 -17.27 13.30
CA VAL A 264 12.31 -17.67 12.88
C VAL A 264 11.36 -16.48 12.99
N GLN A 265 10.93 -15.95 11.85
CA GLN A 265 9.88 -14.94 11.79
C GLN A 265 8.52 -15.61 11.62
N LEU A 266 7.72 -15.63 12.68
CA LEU A 266 6.36 -16.17 12.67
C LEU A 266 5.41 -15.11 12.11
N GLU A 267 5.11 -15.21 10.81
CA GLU A 267 4.21 -14.26 10.15
C GLU A 267 2.76 -14.43 10.63
N SER A 268 2.11 -13.31 10.94
CA SER A 268 0.73 -13.25 11.44
C SER A 268 0.49 -14.00 12.76
N PHE A 269 1.55 -14.36 13.48
CA PHE A 269 1.46 -14.99 14.78
C PHE A 269 1.16 -13.93 15.87
N PHE A 270 0.15 -14.17 16.68
CA PHE A 270 -0.14 -13.38 17.87
C PHE A 270 -0.83 -14.25 18.95
N ASP A 271 -0.68 -13.84 20.21
CA ASP A 271 -1.38 -14.50 21.30
C ASP A 271 -2.84 -14.06 21.36
N VAL A 272 -3.74 -14.95 20.94
CA VAL A 272 -5.19 -14.68 20.92
C VAL A 272 -5.77 -14.41 22.32
N GLN A 273 -5.12 -14.89 23.39
CA GLN A 273 -5.56 -14.66 24.77
C GLN A 273 -5.34 -13.19 25.23
N THR A 274 -4.55 -12.41 24.49
CA THR A 274 -4.40 -10.96 24.73
C THR A 274 -5.64 -10.17 24.31
N VAL A 275 -6.55 -10.77 23.54
CA VAL A 275 -7.81 -10.16 23.13
C VAL A 275 -8.85 -10.33 24.24
N GLU A 276 -9.15 -9.28 24.97
CA GLU A 276 -9.91 -9.29 26.22
C GLU A 276 -11.30 -9.96 26.13
N TYR A 277 -11.97 -9.88 24.97
CA TYR A 277 -13.30 -10.43 24.77
C TYR A 277 -13.31 -11.87 24.24
N LEU A 278 -12.16 -12.45 23.90
CA LEU A 278 -12.04 -13.83 23.45
C LEU A 278 -11.74 -14.77 24.63
N ARG A 279 -12.29 -15.97 24.59
CA ARG A 279 -12.02 -17.04 25.54
C ARG A 279 -11.74 -18.32 24.79
N CYS A 280 -10.55 -18.88 24.97
CA CYS A 280 -10.16 -20.18 24.43
C CYS A 280 -10.48 -21.28 25.44
N SER A 281 -10.92 -22.46 24.96
CA SER A 281 -11.17 -23.64 25.81
C SER A 281 -9.88 -24.14 26.48
N GLU A 282 -8.76 -24.00 25.80
CA GLU A 282 -7.41 -24.36 26.25
C GLU A 282 -6.41 -23.30 25.81
N ASP A 283 -5.19 -23.31 26.35
CA ASP A 283 -4.12 -22.45 25.86
C ASP A 283 -3.75 -22.83 24.42
N PRO A 284 -3.88 -21.93 23.45
CA PRO A 284 -3.60 -22.24 22.04
C PRO A 284 -2.11 -22.34 21.71
N ILE A 285 -1.22 -21.82 22.57
CA ILE A 285 0.23 -21.74 22.34
C ILE A 285 1.07 -22.14 23.56
N PRO A 286 0.77 -23.29 24.20
CA PRO A 286 1.38 -23.64 25.50
C PRO A 286 2.91 -23.77 25.41
N TYR A 287 3.42 -24.35 24.32
CA TYR A 287 4.87 -24.50 24.13
C TYR A 287 5.56 -23.14 23.96
N PHE A 288 5.00 -22.23 23.18
CA PHE A 288 5.56 -20.88 23.02
C PHE A 288 5.58 -20.11 24.35
N ARG A 289 4.56 -20.29 25.19
CA ARG A 289 4.53 -19.70 26.54
C ARG A 289 5.64 -20.27 27.44
N SER A 290 5.88 -21.56 27.40
CA SER A 290 6.97 -22.15 28.19
C SER A 290 8.33 -21.59 27.76
N LEU A 291 8.55 -21.37 26.47
CA LEU A 291 9.77 -20.74 25.97
C LEU A 291 9.91 -19.29 26.47
N MET A 292 8.80 -18.54 26.55
CA MET A 292 8.82 -17.18 27.12
C MET A 292 9.14 -17.13 28.61
N GLU A 293 8.81 -18.19 29.35
CA GLU A 293 9.13 -18.31 30.78
C GLU A 293 10.58 -18.77 31.01
N GLU A 294 11.09 -19.65 30.14
CA GLU A 294 12.42 -20.24 30.29
C GLU A 294 13.56 -19.41 29.69
N TYR A 295 13.27 -18.61 28.65
CA TYR A 295 14.25 -17.85 27.88
C TYR A 295 13.95 -16.36 27.86
N SER A 296 14.93 -15.57 27.42
CA SER A 296 14.76 -14.13 27.26
C SER A 296 13.60 -13.83 26.30
N SER A 297 12.63 -13.06 26.75
CA SER A 297 11.46 -12.69 25.99
C SER A 297 11.13 -11.21 26.14
N GLY A 298 10.37 -10.65 25.20
CA GLY A 298 9.96 -9.26 25.24
C GLY A 298 9.05 -8.84 24.08
N ALA A 299 8.60 -7.60 24.10
CA ALA A 299 7.80 -7.03 23.04
C ALA A 299 8.68 -6.52 21.88
N PHE A 300 8.38 -6.95 20.67
CA PHE A 300 9.02 -6.50 19.44
C PHE A 300 8.11 -5.52 18.69
N LYS A 301 8.55 -4.26 18.56
CA LYS A 301 7.81 -3.24 17.83
C LYS A 301 8.08 -3.33 16.35
N VAL A 302 7.05 -3.63 15.57
CA VAL A 302 7.14 -3.78 14.11
C VAL A 302 6.71 -2.51 13.36
N PRO A 303 7.26 -2.26 12.14
CA PRO A 303 6.98 -1.04 11.37
C PRO A 303 5.60 -1.05 10.70
N SER A 304 4.97 -2.21 10.55
CA SER A 304 3.70 -2.36 9.84
C SER A 304 2.74 -3.25 10.62
N VAL A 305 1.43 -2.96 10.52
CA VAL A 305 0.35 -3.72 11.16
C VAL A 305 -0.68 -4.11 10.11
N GLY A 306 -1.09 -5.37 10.09
CA GLY A 306 -2.15 -5.88 9.20
C GLY A 306 -1.77 -6.08 7.73
N ALA A 307 -0.57 -5.69 7.34
CA ALA A 307 0.08 -5.97 6.06
C ALA A 307 1.55 -5.51 6.11
N GLY A 308 2.36 -5.89 5.12
CA GLY A 308 3.71 -5.36 4.98
C GLY A 308 4.77 -6.06 5.83
N THR A 309 4.65 -7.37 6.03
CA THR A 309 5.62 -8.22 6.74
C THR A 309 7.05 -8.04 6.22
N ALA A 310 7.20 -7.81 4.91
CA ALA A 310 8.49 -7.53 4.28
C ALA A 310 9.22 -6.29 4.88
N ASN A 311 8.50 -5.34 5.48
CA ASN A 311 9.11 -4.22 6.16
C ASN A 311 9.73 -4.65 7.50
N THR A 312 9.10 -5.59 8.21
CA THR A 312 9.67 -6.21 9.41
C THR A 312 10.88 -7.06 9.08
N GLU A 313 10.83 -7.84 7.99
CA GLU A 313 11.99 -8.58 7.47
C GLU A 313 13.16 -7.63 7.19
N PHE A 314 12.89 -6.53 6.48
CA PHE A 314 13.91 -5.54 6.15
C PHE A 314 14.56 -4.93 7.39
N GLU A 315 13.77 -4.46 8.37
CA GLU A 315 14.30 -3.91 9.62
C GLU A 315 15.11 -4.94 10.40
N THR A 316 14.62 -6.18 10.48
CA THR A 316 15.29 -7.25 11.22
C THR A 316 16.62 -7.63 10.57
N ILE A 317 16.66 -7.76 9.24
CA ILE A 317 17.86 -8.24 8.52
C ILE A 317 18.90 -7.13 8.36
N SER A 318 18.46 -5.87 8.09
CA SER A 318 19.37 -4.76 7.82
C SER A 318 19.68 -3.88 9.05
N GLY A 319 18.88 -3.96 10.12
CA GLY A 319 18.94 -3.00 11.23
C GLY A 319 18.46 -1.59 10.90
N MET A 320 18.02 -1.33 9.65
CA MET A 320 17.55 -0.01 9.21
C MET A 320 16.09 0.20 9.58
N ASN A 321 15.76 1.33 10.19
CA ASN A 321 14.39 1.62 10.58
C ASN A 321 13.58 2.23 9.42
N MET A 322 12.37 1.69 9.17
CA MET A 322 11.45 2.15 8.12
C MET A 322 11.02 3.61 8.24
N ARG A 323 11.17 4.23 9.42
CA ARG A 323 10.86 5.65 9.62
C ARG A 323 11.68 6.59 8.73
N TYR A 324 12.82 6.14 8.22
CA TYR A 324 13.70 6.93 7.34
C TYR A 324 13.32 6.83 5.87
N PHE A 325 12.39 5.94 5.54
CA PHE A 325 11.85 5.78 4.19
C PHE A 325 10.59 6.61 3.97
N GLY A 326 10.19 6.74 2.72
CA GLY A 326 8.94 7.41 2.37
C GLY A 326 7.72 6.71 2.96
N PRO A 327 6.61 7.44 3.20
CA PRO A 327 5.40 6.88 3.78
C PRO A 327 4.85 5.72 2.94
N GLY A 328 4.62 4.58 3.58
CA GLY A 328 4.08 3.39 2.92
C GLY A 328 5.05 2.70 1.95
N GLU A 329 6.33 3.00 2.02
CA GLU A 329 7.34 2.35 1.17
C GLU A 329 7.61 0.91 1.61
N TYR A 330 7.91 0.09 0.63
CA TYR A 330 8.39 -1.28 0.80
C TYR A 330 9.77 -1.38 0.13
N PRO A 331 10.89 -1.39 0.88
CA PRO A 331 12.22 -1.54 0.32
C PRO A 331 12.34 -2.75 -0.60
N HIS A 332 11.69 -3.86 -0.27
CA HIS A 332 11.58 -5.06 -1.10
C HIS A 332 10.99 -4.81 -2.51
N LYS A 333 10.15 -3.80 -2.67
CA LYS A 333 9.51 -3.45 -3.95
C LYS A 333 10.20 -2.31 -4.68
N THR A 334 11.11 -1.62 -4.00
CA THR A 334 11.76 -0.41 -4.52
C THR A 334 13.28 -0.59 -4.59
N ILE A 335 14.00 -0.11 -3.58
CA ILE A 335 15.46 0.00 -3.61
C ILE A 335 16.15 -1.36 -3.57
N MET A 336 15.66 -2.30 -2.74
CA MET A 336 16.30 -3.59 -2.54
C MET A 336 16.23 -4.53 -3.73
N LYS A 337 15.39 -4.28 -4.71
CA LYS A 337 15.43 -5.01 -5.99
C LYS A 337 16.67 -4.70 -6.84
N LYS A 338 17.39 -3.62 -6.54
CA LYS A 338 18.43 -3.09 -7.42
C LYS A 338 19.76 -2.78 -6.71
N THR A 339 19.74 -2.74 -5.39
CA THR A 339 20.89 -2.26 -4.59
C THR A 339 21.07 -3.17 -3.40
N THR A 340 22.32 -3.47 -3.07
CA THR A 340 22.70 -4.13 -1.83
C THR A 340 22.66 -3.12 -0.67
N CYS A 341 22.56 -3.61 0.56
CA CYS A 341 22.79 -2.82 1.76
C CYS A 341 23.49 -3.70 2.81
N ASP A 342 24.17 -3.07 3.75
CA ASP A 342 24.73 -3.76 4.91
C ASP A 342 23.61 -4.48 5.67
N SER A 343 23.91 -5.69 6.12
CA SER A 343 22.94 -6.59 6.72
C SER A 343 23.58 -7.65 7.58
N ILE A 344 22.80 -8.32 8.43
CA ILE A 344 23.29 -9.47 9.22
C ILE A 344 23.93 -10.54 8.34
N PRO A 345 23.36 -11.01 7.21
CA PRO A 345 24.02 -11.96 6.31
C PRO A 345 25.40 -11.51 5.84
N TYR A 346 25.57 -10.25 5.45
CA TYR A 346 26.89 -9.76 5.02
C TYR A 346 27.89 -9.78 6.17
N ALA A 347 27.53 -9.27 7.34
CA ALA A 347 28.41 -9.27 8.52
C ALA A 347 28.81 -10.70 8.96
N LEU A 348 27.86 -11.64 8.94
CA LEU A 348 28.13 -13.03 9.32
C LEU A 348 29.00 -13.75 8.29
N LYS A 349 28.88 -13.46 7.01
CA LYS A 349 29.78 -14.02 5.98
C LYS A 349 31.22 -13.58 6.15
N GLU A 350 31.50 -12.38 6.65
CA GLU A 350 32.84 -11.90 6.93
C GLU A 350 33.56 -12.76 7.98
N ILE A 351 32.80 -13.41 8.86
CA ILE A 351 33.32 -14.31 9.89
C ILE A 351 33.08 -15.79 9.58
N GLY A 352 32.72 -16.12 8.34
CA GLY A 352 32.70 -17.48 7.79
C GLY A 352 31.37 -18.23 7.87
N TYR A 353 30.25 -17.56 8.13
CA TYR A 353 28.93 -18.20 8.04
C TYR A 353 28.47 -18.39 6.61
N ASN A 354 27.74 -19.48 6.35
CA ASN A 354 26.88 -19.64 5.20
C ASN A 354 25.50 -19.01 5.52
N THR A 355 24.81 -18.46 4.54
CA THR A 355 23.61 -17.66 4.79
C THR A 355 22.44 -18.11 3.95
N HIS A 356 21.34 -18.50 4.59
CA HIS A 356 20.19 -19.13 4.01
C HIS A 356 18.91 -18.39 4.36
N ALA A 357 18.06 -18.14 3.36
CA ALA A 357 16.70 -17.64 3.56
C ALA A 357 15.70 -18.75 3.21
N ILE A 358 14.62 -18.87 3.98
CA ILE A 358 13.57 -19.88 3.78
C ILE A 358 12.21 -19.23 3.94
N HIS A 359 11.27 -19.54 3.04
CA HIS A 359 9.89 -19.11 3.19
C HIS A 359 8.93 -20.05 2.48
N ASN A 360 7.93 -20.58 3.18
CA ASN A 360 6.93 -21.48 2.62
C ASN A 360 5.83 -20.76 1.79
N ASN A 361 6.18 -19.66 1.12
CA ASN A 361 5.35 -18.96 0.14
C ASN A 361 6.11 -18.79 -1.18
N LYS A 362 5.44 -18.27 -2.22
CA LYS A 362 6.00 -18.07 -3.56
C LYS A 362 7.25 -17.18 -3.53
N ALA A 363 8.28 -17.57 -4.30
CA ALA A 363 9.54 -16.84 -4.41
C ALA A 363 9.37 -15.39 -4.86
N THR A 364 8.40 -15.14 -5.74
CA THR A 364 8.13 -13.82 -6.31
C THR A 364 7.38 -12.89 -5.35
N PHE A 365 6.72 -13.42 -4.32
CA PHE A 365 5.95 -12.61 -3.38
C PHE A 365 6.88 -11.65 -2.62
N TYR A 366 6.56 -10.35 -2.63
CA TYR A 366 7.45 -9.24 -2.22
C TYR A 366 8.80 -9.20 -2.96
N SER A 367 8.91 -9.86 -4.12
CA SER A 367 10.15 -9.93 -4.91
C SER A 367 11.34 -10.52 -4.14
N ARG A 368 11.10 -11.42 -3.18
CA ARG A 368 12.14 -11.98 -2.31
C ARG A 368 13.26 -12.66 -3.09
N VAL A 369 12.94 -13.28 -4.23
CA VAL A 369 13.93 -13.88 -5.13
C VAL A 369 14.99 -12.88 -5.62
N ASP A 370 14.62 -11.60 -5.78
CA ASP A 370 15.54 -10.54 -6.18
C ASP A 370 16.20 -9.86 -4.97
N VAL A 371 15.50 -9.84 -3.84
CA VAL A 371 15.87 -9.05 -2.67
C VAL A 371 16.83 -9.78 -1.74
N PHE A 372 16.61 -11.07 -1.47
CA PHE A 372 17.46 -11.82 -0.54
C PHE A 372 18.91 -11.91 -0.99
N PRO A 373 19.25 -12.12 -2.28
CA PRO A 373 20.63 -11.99 -2.73
C PRO A 373 21.23 -10.61 -2.46
N ASN A 374 20.45 -9.54 -2.63
CA ASN A 374 20.89 -8.17 -2.36
C ASN A 374 21.04 -7.87 -0.86
N LEU A 375 20.37 -8.64 0.00
CA LEU A 375 20.55 -8.65 1.46
C LEU A 375 21.66 -9.60 1.93
N GLY A 376 22.38 -10.26 1.01
CA GLY A 376 23.54 -11.06 1.31
C GLY A 376 23.28 -12.55 1.53
N PHE A 377 22.06 -13.05 1.36
CA PHE A 377 21.79 -14.49 1.43
C PHE A 377 22.35 -15.21 0.20
N GLU A 378 22.99 -16.36 0.43
CA GLU A 378 23.56 -17.21 -0.62
C GLU A 378 22.54 -18.15 -1.22
N THR A 379 21.56 -18.58 -0.42
CA THR A 379 20.47 -19.43 -0.90
C THR A 379 19.11 -18.88 -0.45
N TYR A 380 18.10 -19.18 -1.27
CA TYR A 380 16.70 -18.92 -0.93
C TYR A 380 15.83 -20.12 -1.30
N THR A 381 15.29 -20.79 -0.29
CA THR A 381 14.37 -21.92 -0.43
C THR A 381 12.93 -21.42 -0.26
N SER A 382 12.18 -21.44 -1.34
CA SER A 382 10.79 -21.00 -1.39
C SER A 382 9.82 -22.19 -1.52
N LYS A 383 8.50 -21.90 -1.47
CA LYS A 383 7.42 -22.90 -1.59
C LYS A 383 7.60 -23.85 -2.78
N GLU A 384 8.17 -23.36 -3.88
CA GLU A 384 8.38 -24.13 -5.12
C GLU A 384 9.35 -25.31 -4.92
N TYR A 385 10.12 -25.32 -3.84
CA TYR A 385 11.09 -26.37 -3.48
C TYR A 385 10.64 -27.21 -2.27
N MET A 386 9.40 -27.05 -1.80
CA MET A 386 8.85 -27.73 -0.64
C MET A 386 7.73 -28.70 -1.00
N ASP A 387 7.40 -29.63 -0.09
CA ASP A 387 6.21 -30.46 -0.22
C ASP A 387 4.95 -29.62 0.00
N ILE A 388 4.16 -29.46 -1.04
CA ILE A 388 2.93 -28.66 -1.02
C ILE A 388 1.68 -29.46 -0.62
N SER A 389 1.80 -30.72 -0.23
CA SER A 389 0.66 -31.59 0.09
C SER A 389 -0.02 -31.23 1.41
N ASN A 390 0.71 -30.66 2.38
CA ASN A 390 0.21 -30.32 3.71
C ASN A 390 -0.18 -28.84 3.80
N GLN A 391 -1.49 -28.56 3.62
CA GLN A 391 -2.02 -27.19 3.63
C GLN A 391 -3.10 -27.03 4.70
N THR A 392 -3.31 -25.79 5.12
CA THR A 392 -4.45 -25.39 5.94
C THR A 392 -5.75 -25.47 5.12
N PRO A 393 -6.94 -25.52 5.73
CA PRO A 393 -8.21 -25.53 5.01
C PRO A 393 -8.40 -24.36 4.04
N ASN A 394 -7.78 -23.20 4.28
CA ASN A 394 -7.79 -22.03 3.40
C ASN A 394 -6.61 -21.96 2.43
N GLY A 395 -5.83 -23.04 2.30
CA GLY A 395 -4.84 -23.24 1.23
C GLY A 395 -3.44 -22.68 1.51
N TRP A 396 -3.14 -22.26 2.75
CA TRP A 396 -1.78 -21.89 3.14
C TRP A 396 -0.95 -23.15 3.43
N LEU A 397 0.31 -23.17 3.00
CA LEU A 397 1.24 -24.24 3.32
C LEU A 397 1.52 -24.21 4.82
N LYS A 398 1.43 -25.37 5.50
CA LYS A 398 1.73 -25.46 6.92
C LYS A 398 3.22 -25.26 7.21
N ASP A 399 3.50 -24.78 8.40
CA ASP A 399 4.86 -24.39 8.79
C ASP A 399 5.75 -25.58 9.19
N ASP A 400 5.19 -26.80 9.33
CA ASP A 400 5.94 -28.02 9.58
C ASP A 400 6.98 -28.35 8.50
N VAL A 401 6.73 -27.95 7.24
CA VAL A 401 7.67 -28.10 6.13
C VAL A 401 8.98 -27.30 6.34
N LEU A 402 8.91 -26.22 7.14
CA LEU A 402 10.07 -25.36 7.41
C LEU A 402 11.15 -26.10 8.21
N VAL A 403 10.76 -27.03 9.08
CA VAL A 403 11.70 -27.81 9.90
C VAL A 403 12.65 -28.61 9.00
N GLY A 404 12.10 -29.34 8.02
CA GLY A 404 12.89 -30.07 7.02
C GLY A 404 13.80 -29.15 6.23
N ALA A 405 13.26 -28.03 5.73
CA ALA A 405 14.04 -27.08 4.95
C ALA A 405 15.19 -26.42 5.74
N VAL A 406 15.01 -26.16 7.04
CA VAL A 406 16.08 -25.67 7.93
C VAL A 406 17.15 -26.76 8.10
N MET A 407 16.76 -28.01 8.35
CA MET A 407 17.71 -29.14 8.50
C MET A 407 18.51 -29.36 7.22
N ASP A 408 17.86 -29.31 6.06
CA ASP A 408 18.52 -29.45 4.75
C ASP A 408 19.56 -28.33 4.52
N CYS A 409 19.29 -27.08 4.96
CA CYS A 409 20.27 -26.00 4.93
C CYS A 409 21.48 -26.30 5.82
N LEU A 410 21.24 -26.68 7.07
CA LEU A 410 22.32 -26.99 8.04
C LEU A 410 23.20 -28.21 7.64
N GLU A 411 22.65 -29.14 6.86
CA GLU A 411 23.35 -30.32 6.36
C GLU A 411 24.02 -30.06 4.99
N SER A 412 23.65 -28.98 4.29
CA SER A 412 24.15 -28.72 2.93
C SER A 412 25.55 -28.08 2.88
N THR A 413 26.01 -27.53 3.98
CA THR A 413 27.26 -26.76 4.07
C THR A 413 28.16 -27.27 5.17
N GLU A 414 29.47 -27.03 5.04
CA GLU A 414 30.43 -27.22 6.12
C GLU A 414 30.58 -25.90 6.90
N GLY A 415 30.62 -25.95 8.22
CA GLY A 415 30.80 -24.80 9.10
C GLY A 415 29.50 -24.34 9.76
N GLN A 416 29.42 -23.05 10.05
CA GLN A 416 28.27 -22.46 10.72
C GLN A 416 27.32 -21.81 9.73
N ASP A 417 26.03 -21.90 10.04
CA ASP A 417 24.95 -21.40 9.21
C ASP A 417 24.14 -20.33 9.92
N TYR A 418 23.78 -19.30 9.17
CA TYR A 418 22.73 -18.36 9.50
C TYR A 418 21.50 -18.67 8.64
N VAL A 419 20.44 -19.11 9.27
CA VAL A 419 19.16 -19.43 8.60
C VAL A 419 18.09 -18.46 9.03
N PHE A 420 17.58 -17.67 8.10
CA PHE A 420 16.43 -16.79 8.30
C PHE A 420 15.20 -17.44 7.69
N THR A 421 14.29 -17.93 8.52
CA THR A 421 13.07 -18.61 8.06
C THR A 421 11.82 -17.83 8.40
N ILE A 422 10.85 -17.80 7.46
CA ILE A 422 9.60 -17.05 7.55
C ILE A 422 8.44 -18.03 7.39
N SER A 423 7.51 -18.02 8.34
CA SER A 423 6.29 -18.83 8.28
C SER A 423 5.18 -18.16 7.47
N VAL A 424 4.16 -18.94 7.03
CA VAL A 424 2.97 -18.42 6.34
C VAL A 424 1.65 -19.02 6.82
N GLN A 425 1.69 -20.07 7.62
CA GLN A 425 0.49 -20.81 8.03
C GLN A 425 -0.56 -19.90 8.69
N GLY A 426 -0.14 -18.95 9.52
CA GLY A 426 -1.01 -17.99 10.21
C GLY A 426 -1.49 -16.81 9.35
N HIS A 427 -1.13 -16.78 8.06
CA HIS A 427 -1.49 -15.66 7.19
C HIS A 427 -2.99 -15.47 7.08
N GLY A 428 -3.44 -14.20 6.98
CA GLY A 428 -4.84 -13.80 6.89
C GLY A 428 -5.62 -14.45 5.74
N ASP A 429 -6.76 -13.90 5.41
CA ASP A 429 -7.77 -14.49 4.54
C ASP A 429 -8.57 -15.59 5.26
N TYR A 430 -8.93 -15.29 6.52
CA TYR A 430 -9.76 -16.21 7.31
C TYR A 430 -11.17 -16.25 6.75
N PRO A 431 -11.73 -17.46 6.51
CA PRO A 431 -13.07 -17.61 5.97
C PRO A 431 -14.13 -17.13 6.97
N SER A 432 -15.23 -16.58 6.46
CA SER A 432 -16.40 -16.26 7.27
C SER A 432 -17.23 -17.48 7.64
N GLU A 433 -17.03 -18.60 6.93
CA GLU A 433 -17.73 -19.87 7.12
C GLU A 433 -16.89 -20.82 7.96
N LYS A 434 -17.56 -21.73 8.67
CA LYS A 434 -16.91 -22.78 9.44
C LYS A 434 -16.28 -23.81 8.48
N LEU A 435 -14.97 -23.99 8.53
CA LEU A 435 -14.22 -24.99 7.74
C LEU A 435 -13.87 -26.25 8.54
N ILE A 436 -13.69 -26.13 9.86
CA ILE A 436 -13.32 -27.24 10.75
C ILE A 436 -14.55 -27.65 11.54
N GLU A 437 -15.04 -28.87 11.33
CA GLU A 437 -16.23 -29.38 12.04
C GLU A 437 -15.96 -29.57 13.54
N ASN A 438 -14.82 -30.14 13.89
CA ASN A 438 -14.43 -30.47 15.26
C ASN A 438 -13.07 -29.80 15.58
N PRO A 439 -13.06 -28.52 15.94
CA PRO A 439 -11.82 -27.85 16.32
C PRO A 439 -11.26 -28.40 17.63
N LEU A 440 -9.93 -28.50 17.73
CA LEU A 440 -9.24 -28.94 18.95
C LEU A 440 -9.45 -27.92 20.08
N ILE A 441 -9.40 -26.64 19.74
CA ILE A 441 -9.59 -25.52 20.66
C ILE A 441 -10.81 -24.73 20.20
N THR A 442 -11.72 -24.45 21.11
CA THR A 442 -12.89 -23.60 20.84
C THR A 442 -12.66 -22.20 21.36
N VAL A 443 -13.18 -21.20 20.63
CA VAL A 443 -13.06 -19.78 21.00
C VAL A 443 -14.45 -19.18 21.15
N ASP A 444 -14.75 -18.64 22.33
CA ASP A 444 -15.95 -17.87 22.62
C ASP A 444 -15.70 -16.36 22.56
N GLY A 445 -16.75 -15.58 22.33
CA GLY A 445 -16.68 -14.11 22.26
C GLY A 445 -16.58 -13.54 20.85
N SER A 446 -16.23 -14.33 19.84
CA SER A 446 -16.25 -13.89 18.44
C SER A 446 -17.69 -13.82 17.90
N PRO A 447 -18.05 -12.78 17.13
CA PRO A 447 -19.36 -12.66 16.50
C PRO A 447 -19.54 -13.58 15.27
N THR A 448 -18.48 -14.25 14.78
CA THR A 448 -18.51 -15.06 13.56
C THR A 448 -18.60 -16.54 13.86
N GLU A 449 -19.27 -17.32 12.98
CA GLU A 449 -19.32 -18.78 13.08
C GLU A 449 -17.97 -19.45 12.82
N ALA A 450 -17.09 -18.77 12.08
CA ALA A 450 -15.75 -19.24 11.72
C ALA A 450 -14.70 -19.11 12.86
N LYS A 451 -15.10 -18.67 14.04
CA LYS A 451 -14.22 -18.40 15.18
C LYS A 451 -13.35 -19.59 15.65
N ASN A 452 -13.74 -20.79 15.27
CA ASN A 452 -13.05 -22.02 15.66
C ASN A 452 -12.29 -22.71 14.50
N ASN A 453 -12.02 -21.99 13.42
CA ASN A 453 -11.23 -22.52 12.32
C ASN A 453 -9.74 -22.47 12.60
#